data_b9e5cf3b296822236c12bb07c3728717
#
_entry.id   b9e5cf3b296822236c12bb07c3728717
#
_cell.length_a   1.000
_cell.length_b   1.000
_cell.length_c   1.000
_cell.angle_alpha   90.00
_cell.angle_beta   90.00
_cell.angle_gamma   90.00
#
_symmetry.space_group_name_H-M   'P 1'
#
loop_
_entity.id
_entity.type
_entity.pdbx_description
1 polymer ?
#
loop_
_entity_poly.entity_id
_entity_poly.type
_entity_poly.pdbx_seq_one_letter_code
_entity_poly.pdbx_strand_id
1 'polypeptide(L)'
;MTRLLSTSTCLVVALLALTSRPLLAREHEPTRIRASAIQVEMIQSDEIKLPAEFRVALYENLVRQLEKQGGFQHVYRDGDRDAKSAPDLVVLYSSVRGFNAGSERARQVTTVFGATSITIHCRFTNADGKLLLERDVKGKVRLFGGNLKATYDFAKKAAHVARQNFSSAT
;
A
#
# COMPACT_ATOMS: atom_id res chain seq x y z
N MET A 1 -49.51 2.27 79.42
CA MET A 1 -49.78 0.92 78.85
C MET A 1 -50.23 1.12 77.43
N THR A 2 -49.45 0.81 76.47
CA THR A 2 -49.81 0.24 75.14
C THR A 2 -48.60 0.31 74.20
N ARG A 3 -48.18 -0.85 73.80
CA ARG A 3 -47.02 -1.03 72.88
C ARG A 3 -47.46 -0.74 71.47
N LEU A 4 -46.64 -0.02 70.70
CA LEU A 4 -46.77 0.05 69.27
C LEU A 4 -45.53 -0.56 68.63
N LEU A 5 -45.78 -1.65 67.90
CA LEU A 5 -44.82 -2.35 67.09
C LEU A 5 -44.63 -1.59 65.77
N SER A 6 -43.41 -1.18 65.49
CA SER A 6 -43.01 -0.58 64.22
C SER A 6 -42.45 -1.66 63.33
N THR A 7 -43.19 -1.98 62.28
CA THR A 7 -42.74 -2.88 61.20
C THR A 7 -41.92 -2.11 60.19
N SER A 8 -40.62 -2.37 60.20
CA SER A 8 -39.65 -1.81 59.23
C SER A 8 -39.76 -2.59 57.92
N THR A 9 -40.32 -1.96 56.93
CA THR A 9 -40.42 -2.53 55.58
C THR A 9 -39.11 -2.26 54.85
N CYS A 10 -38.30 -3.28 54.67
CA CYS A 10 -37.06 -3.25 53.95
C CYS A 10 -37.34 -3.26 52.43
N LEU A 11 -37.25 -2.11 51.77
CA LEU A 11 -37.41 -1.98 50.32
C LEU A 11 -36.09 -2.41 49.67
N VAL A 12 -36.02 -3.62 49.14
CA VAL A 12 -34.90 -4.09 48.33
C VAL A 12 -35.07 -3.55 46.91
N VAL A 13 -34.37 -2.46 46.63
CA VAL A 13 -34.24 -1.93 45.27
C VAL A 13 -33.18 -2.78 44.55
N ALA A 14 -33.63 -3.73 43.76
CA ALA A 14 -32.77 -4.46 42.83
C ALA A 14 -32.39 -3.55 41.66
N LEU A 15 -31.16 -3.02 41.71
CA LEU A 15 -30.55 -2.24 40.65
C LEU A 15 -30.13 -3.20 39.51
N LEU A 16 -31.00 -3.38 38.52
CA LEU A 16 -30.65 -4.05 37.25
C LEU A 16 -29.69 -3.13 36.48
N ALA A 17 -28.42 -3.35 36.68
CA ALA A 17 -27.38 -2.79 35.82
C ALA A 17 -27.47 -3.48 34.44
N LEU A 18 -28.18 -2.86 33.50
CA LEU A 18 -28.07 -3.18 32.08
C LEU A 18 -26.65 -2.88 31.65
N THR A 19 -25.76 -3.86 31.63
CA THR A 19 -24.47 -3.79 30.96
C THR A 19 -24.74 -3.81 29.47
N SER A 20 -25.03 -2.62 28.89
CA SER A 20 -24.95 -2.40 27.46
C SER A 20 -23.48 -2.54 27.08
N ARG A 21 -23.08 -3.76 26.68
CA ARG A 21 -21.80 -3.95 25.97
C ARG A 21 -21.89 -3.11 24.69
N PRO A 22 -20.97 -2.15 24.49
CA PRO A 22 -20.87 -1.52 23.19
C PRO A 22 -20.60 -2.66 22.20
N LEU A 23 -21.49 -2.87 21.24
CA LEU A 23 -21.19 -3.58 20.02
C LEU A 23 -20.04 -2.79 19.38
N LEU A 24 -18.81 -3.21 19.68
CA LEU A 24 -17.64 -2.79 18.93
C LEU A 24 -17.99 -3.11 17.47
N ALA A 25 -18.29 -2.08 16.71
CA ALA A 25 -18.42 -2.16 15.27
C ALA A 25 -17.14 -2.85 14.80
N ARG A 26 -17.30 -4.10 14.37
CA ARG A 26 -16.20 -4.87 13.77
C ARG A 26 -15.83 -4.08 12.54
N GLU A 27 -14.78 -3.26 12.65
CA GLU A 27 -14.22 -2.58 11.51
C GLU A 27 -14.07 -3.64 10.41
N HIS A 28 -14.81 -3.42 9.34
CA HIS A 28 -14.79 -4.31 8.19
C HIS A 28 -13.38 -4.20 7.61
N GLU A 29 -12.48 -5.10 8.04
CA GLU A 29 -11.16 -5.17 7.39
C GLU A 29 -11.42 -5.32 5.89
N PRO A 30 -10.89 -4.41 5.06
CA PRO A 30 -11.13 -4.47 3.62
C PRO A 30 -10.68 -5.85 3.14
N THR A 31 -11.61 -6.59 2.56
CA THR A 31 -11.35 -7.93 2.03
C THR A 31 -10.25 -7.82 0.98
N ARG A 32 -9.06 -8.31 1.31
CA ARG A 32 -7.92 -8.30 0.38
C ARG A 32 -8.19 -9.25 -0.78
N ILE A 33 -7.75 -8.85 -1.95
CA ILE A 33 -7.85 -9.68 -3.15
C ILE A 33 -6.82 -10.80 -3.03
N ARG A 34 -7.25 -12.03 -3.26
CA ARG A 34 -6.35 -13.19 -3.27
C ARG A 34 -5.36 -13.08 -4.43
N ALA A 35 -4.05 -13.17 -4.14
CA ALA A 35 -2.99 -13.14 -5.12
C ALA A 35 -1.74 -13.81 -4.56
N SER A 36 -1.32 -14.93 -5.14
CA SER A 36 -0.11 -15.64 -4.72
C SER A 36 1.14 -15.15 -5.47
N ALA A 37 0.96 -14.60 -6.65
CA ALA A 37 2.04 -14.17 -7.52
C ALA A 37 1.75 -12.81 -8.15
N ILE A 38 2.82 -12.07 -8.45
CA ILE A 38 2.77 -10.83 -9.21
C ILE A 38 3.82 -10.83 -10.31
N GLN A 39 3.42 -10.45 -11.53
CA GLN A 39 4.33 -10.15 -12.63
C GLN A 39 4.46 -8.64 -12.78
N VAL A 40 5.67 -8.14 -12.87
CA VAL A 40 5.97 -6.72 -13.02
C VAL A 40 6.37 -6.45 -14.45
N GLU A 41 5.52 -5.76 -15.19
CA GLU A 41 5.79 -5.34 -16.56
C GLU A 41 6.78 -4.17 -16.60
N MET A 42 7.52 -4.02 -17.69
CA MET A 42 8.43 -2.88 -17.89
C MET A 42 7.70 -1.55 -17.76
N ILE A 43 8.33 -0.62 -17.06
CA ILE A 43 7.73 0.69 -16.81
C ILE A 43 7.68 1.51 -18.09
N GLN A 44 6.48 1.90 -18.51
CA GLN A 44 6.25 2.73 -19.68
C GLN A 44 6.54 4.20 -19.38
N SER A 45 7.30 4.86 -20.26
CA SER A 45 7.68 6.27 -20.11
C SER A 45 7.69 7.01 -21.46
N ASP A 46 6.73 6.69 -22.33
CA ASP A 46 6.71 7.16 -23.71
C ASP A 46 6.50 8.68 -23.81
N GLU A 47 5.65 9.23 -22.94
CA GLU A 47 5.35 10.66 -22.89
C GLU A 47 6.40 11.47 -22.12
N ILE A 48 7.17 10.84 -21.24
CA ILE A 48 8.11 11.49 -20.33
C ILE A 48 9.50 10.87 -20.47
N LYS A 49 10.45 11.63 -21.00
CA LYS A 49 11.83 11.18 -21.14
C LYS A 49 12.50 11.06 -19.76
N LEU A 50 12.80 9.84 -19.37
CA LEU A 50 13.58 9.54 -18.18
C LEU A 50 15.02 9.18 -18.57
N PRO A 51 16.04 9.56 -17.78
CA PRO A 51 17.38 9.02 -17.91
C PRO A 51 17.38 7.48 -17.85
N ALA A 52 18.23 6.81 -18.62
CA ALA A 52 18.25 5.35 -18.70
C ALA A 52 18.48 4.71 -17.33
N GLU A 53 19.43 5.24 -16.56
CA GLU A 53 19.72 4.81 -15.19
C GLU A 53 18.52 4.92 -14.26
N PHE A 54 17.69 5.96 -14.45
CA PHE A 54 16.50 6.18 -13.65
C PHE A 54 15.41 5.15 -13.96
N ARG A 55 15.23 4.79 -15.23
CA ARG A 55 14.29 3.74 -15.66
C ARG A 55 14.68 2.38 -15.10
N VAL A 56 15.97 2.03 -15.22
CA VAL A 56 16.49 0.77 -14.66
C VAL A 56 16.29 0.75 -13.14
N ALA A 57 16.68 1.82 -12.46
CA ALA A 57 16.54 1.89 -11.00
C ALA A 57 15.07 1.83 -10.54
N LEU A 58 14.13 2.41 -11.30
CA LEU A 58 12.70 2.30 -11.03
C LEU A 58 12.23 0.85 -11.05
N TYR A 59 12.53 0.14 -12.13
CA TYR A 59 12.12 -1.25 -12.32
C TYR A 59 12.74 -2.17 -11.26
N GLU A 60 14.07 -2.10 -11.10
CA GLU A 60 14.78 -2.94 -10.14
C GLU A 60 14.36 -2.69 -8.68
N ASN A 61 14.16 -1.43 -8.31
CA ASN A 61 13.67 -1.11 -6.97
C ASN A 61 12.23 -1.60 -6.76
N LEU A 62 11.38 -1.50 -7.78
CA LEU A 62 10.00 -1.97 -7.71
C LEU A 62 9.94 -3.49 -7.49
N VAL A 63 10.64 -4.27 -8.31
CA VAL A 63 10.74 -5.73 -8.15
C VAL A 63 11.25 -6.08 -6.76
N ARG A 64 12.39 -5.51 -6.35
CA ARG A 64 12.99 -5.79 -5.03
C ARG A 64 12.08 -5.42 -3.85
N GLN A 65 11.31 -4.34 -3.94
CA GLN A 65 10.41 -3.96 -2.86
C GLN A 65 9.15 -4.84 -2.83
N LEU A 66 8.66 -5.30 -3.96
CA LEU A 66 7.57 -6.27 -4.02
C LEU A 66 7.99 -7.62 -3.45
N GLU A 67 9.18 -8.11 -3.78
CA GLU A 67 9.77 -9.32 -3.17
C GLU A 67 9.88 -9.19 -1.65
N LYS A 68 10.37 -8.05 -1.17
CA LYS A 68 10.66 -7.83 0.25
C LYS A 68 9.40 -7.63 1.10
N GLN A 69 8.38 -6.96 0.60
CA GLN A 69 7.25 -6.50 1.40
C GLN A 69 5.90 -6.47 0.69
N GLY A 70 5.82 -6.96 -0.56
CA GLY A 70 4.59 -6.93 -1.35
C GLY A 70 3.51 -7.91 -0.90
N GLY A 71 3.88 -8.95 -0.16
CA GLY A 71 2.95 -9.96 0.33
C GLY A 71 2.63 -11.07 -0.68
N PHE A 72 3.41 -11.19 -1.75
CA PHE A 72 3.33 -12.26 -2.75
C PHE A 72 4.34 -13.38 -2.44
N GLN A 73 4.02 -14.61 -2.81
CA GLN A 73 4.94 -15.74 -2.71
C GLN A 73 5.99 -15.69 -3.82
N HIS A 74 5.57 -15.23 -5.01
CA HIS A 74 6.44 -15.14 -6.18
C HIS A 74 6.30 -13.76 -6.85
N VAL A 75 7.43 -13.18 -7.23
CA VAL A 75 7.51 -11.96 -8.02
C VAL A 75 8.23 -12.27 -9.32
N TYR A 76 7.50 -12.20 -10.41
CA TYR A 76 8.01 -12.45 -11.75
C TYR A 76 8.38 -11.15 -12.45
N ARG A 77 9.39 -11.20 -13.28
CA ARG A 77 9.80 -10.09 -14.15
C ARG A 77 9.03 -10.11 -15.46
N ASP A 78 9.07 -9.01 -16.17
CA ASP A 78 8.56 -8.93 -17.54
C ASP A 78 9.21 -10.01 -18.43
N GLY A 79 8.35 -10.70 -19.19
CA GLY A 79 8.78 -11.78 -20.08
C GLY A 79 9.09 -13.12 -19.40
N ASP A 80 8.92 -13.24 -18.08
CA ASP A 80 9.10 -14.51 -17.38
C ASP A 80 7.99 -15.50 -17.79
N ARG A 81 8.41 -16.66 -18.31
CA ARG A 81 7.49 -17.69 -18.82
C ARG A 81 6.73 -18.41 -17.72
N ASP A 82 7.35 -18.53 -16.54
CA ASP A 82 6.76 -19.25 -15.41
C ASP A 82 5.58 -18.48 -14.80
N ALA A 83 5.53 -17.16 -15.02
CA ALA A 83 4.43 -16.33 -14.57
C ALA A 83 3.07 -16.82 -15.09
N LYS A 84 3.01 -17.31 -16.36
CA LYS A 84 1.76 -17.75 -17.01
C LYS A 84 1.11 -18.96 -16.32
N SER A 85 1.89 -19.76 -15.61
CA SER A 85 1.42 -20.95 -14.89
C SER A 85 1.11 -20.66 -13.42
N ALA A 86 1.41 -19.46 -12.94
CA ALA A 86 1.23 -19.12 -11.54
C ALA A 86 -0.26 -18.97 -11.17
N PRO A 87 -0.72 -19.61 -10.10
CA PRO A 87 -2.09 -19.44 -9.62
C PRO A 87 -2.29 -18.02 -9.09
N ASP A 88 -3.51 -17.50 -9.20
CA ASP A 88 -3.91 -16.18 -8.68
C ASP A 88 -2.90 -15.07 -9.07
N LEU A 89 -2.42 -15.09 -10.33
CA LEU A 89 -1.47 -14.13 -10.86
C LEU A 89 -2.09 -12.74 -10.96
N VAL A 90 -1.36 -11.75 -10.44
CA VAL A 90 -1.60 -10.32 -10.68
C VAL A 90 -0.52 -9.78 -11.60
N VAL A 91 -0.92 -8.99 -12.59
CA VAL A 91 0.02 -8.29 -13.50
C VAL A 91 0.01 -6.81 -13.16
N LEU A 92 1.19 -6.26 -12.90
CA LEU A 92 1.38 -4.84 -12.60
C LEU A 92 1.92 -4.09 -13.82
N TYR A 93 1.07 -3.25 -14.39
CA TYR A 93 1.44 -2.27 -15.40
C TYR A 93 1.74 -0.93 -14.73
N SER A 94 2.83 -0.30 -15.14
CA SER A 94 3.26 0.98 -14.58
C SER A 94 3.58 1.98 -15.69
N SER A 95 2.99 3.18 -15.64
CA SER A 95 3.26 4.25 -16.59
C SER A 95 3.64 5.55 -15.87
N VAL A 96 4.66 6.24 -16.37
CA VAL A 96 5.12 7.51 -15.79
C VAL A 96 4.16 8.63 -16.17
N ARG A 97 3.59 9.32 -15.18
CA ARG A 97 2.68 10.45 -15.35
C ARG A 97 3.31 11.80 -15.06
N GLY A 98 4.41 11.82 -14.32
CA GLY A 98 5.11 13.05 -14.00
C GLY A 98 6.51 12.80 -13.48
N PHE A 99 7.45 13.64 -13.89
CA PHE A 99 8.83 13.60 -13.44
C PHE A 99 9.37 15.01 -13.25
N ASN A 100 9.96 15.25 -12.08
CA ASN A 100 10.73 16.43 -11.78
C ASN A 100 12.12 15.99 -11.29
N ALA A 101 13.15 16.26 -12.08
CA ALA A 101 14.52 15.86 -11.77
C ALA A 101 15.04 16.50 -10.49
N GLY A 102 14.52 17.68 -10.13
CA GLY A 102 15.04 18.44 -8.99
C GLY A 102 16.48 18.89 -9.18
N SER A 103 17.09 19.38 -8.11
CA SER A 103 18.51 19.79 -8.08
C SER A 103 19.15 19.37 -6.76
N GLU A 104 20.21 18.57 -6.83
CA GLU A 104 20.97 18.17 -5.63
C GLU A 104 21.60 19.37 -4.94
N ARG A 105 22.15 20.31 -5.72
CA ARG A 105 22.76 21.56 -5.18
C ARG A 105 21.73 22.41 -4.44
N ALA A 106 20.52 22.56 -4.99
CA ALA A 106 19.46 23.29 -4.33
C ALA A 106 19.01 22.61 -3.03
N ARG A 107 19.00 21.26 -2.96
CA ARG A 107 18.67 20.52 -1.73
C ARG A 107 19.70 20.68 -0.63
N GLN A 108 20.98 20.90 -0.97
CA GLN A 108 22.04 21.13 0.02
C GLN A 108 21.91 22.50 0.69
N VAL A 109 21.33 23.48 0.01
CA VAL A 109 21.20 24.86 0.50
C VAL A 109 19.84 25.09 1.17
N THR A 110 18.77 24.48 0.66
CA THR A 110 17.40 24.69 1.16
C THR A 110 16.62 23.39 1.24
N THR A 111 15.75 23.27 2.23
CA THR A 111 14.85 22.11 2.42
C THR A 111 13.61 22.18 1.51
N VAL A 112 13.38 23.32 0.86
CA VAL A 112 12.15 23.60 0.10
C VAL A 112 12.35 23.41 -1.40
N PHE A 113 13.51 23.78 -1.94
CA PHE A 113 13.81 23.74 -3.36
C PHE A 113 14.67 22.52 -3.75
N GLY A 114 14.57 22.07 -5.00
CA GLY A 114 15.40 21.00 -5.55
C GLY A 114 14.89 19.59 -5.34
N ALA A 115 13.67 19.39 -4.85
CA ALA A 115 13.11 18.06 -4.64
C ALA A 115 12.95 17.31 -5.98
N THR A 116 13.49 16.08 -6.04
CA THR A 116 13.18 15.13 -7.12
C THR A 116 11.86 14.45 -6.81
N SER A 117 10.98 14.36 -7.79
CA SER A 117 9.73 13.62 -7.65
C SER A 117 9.35 12.89 -8.93
N ILE A 118 8.74 11.72 -8.76
CA ILE A 118 8.15 10.95 -9.85
C ILE A 118 6.73 10.52 -9.46
N THR A 119 5.80 10.59 -10.39
CA THR A 119 4.45 10.06 -10.23
C THR A 119 4.25 8.96 -11.26
N ILE A 120 3.87 7.78 -10.79
CA ILE A 120 3.65 6.59 -11.61
C ILE A 120 2.24 6.10 -11.38
N HIS A 121 1.54 5.89 -12.49
CA HIS A 121 0.24 5.26 -12.53
C HIS A 121 0.43 3.75 -12.53
N CYS A 122 -0.09 3.07 -11.51
CA CYS A 122 0.00 1.63 -11.30
C CYS A 122 -1.37 0.99 -11.52
N ARG A 123 -1.46 0.05 -12.45
CA ARG A 123 -2.65 -0.74 -12.74
C ARG A 123 -2.35 -2.20 -12.43
N PHE A 124 -3.11 -2.79 -11.55
CA PHE A 124 -3.06 -4.20 -11.20
C PHE A 124 -4.23 -4.92 -11.87
N THR A 125 -3.94 -5.91 -12.68
CA THR A 125 -4.95 -6.73 -13.36
C THR A 125 -4.77 -8.19 -12.98
N ASN A 126 -5.82 -9.01 -13.20
CA ASN A 126 -5.64 -10.46 -13.19
C ASN A 126 -5.00 -10.93 -14.51
N ALA A 127 -4.75 -12.23 -14.64
CA ALA A 127 -4.20 -12.84 -15.83
C ALA A 127 -5.06 -12.62 -17.10
N ASP A 128 -6.38 -12.45 -16.96
CA ASP A 128 -7.32 -12.19 -18.07
C ASP A 128 -7.38 -10.70 -18.44
N GLY A 129 -6.59 -9.83 -17.80
CA GLY A 129 -6.56 -8.39 -18.04
C GLY A 129 -7.67 -7.59 -17.32
N LYS A 130 -8.48 -8.22 -16.46
CA LYS A 130 -9.49 -7.52 -15.66
C LYS A 130 -8.82 -6.64 -14.61
N LEU A 131 -9.18 -5.37 -14.56
CA LEU A 131 -8.68 -4.41 -13.58
C LEU A 131 -9.11 -4.82 -12.16
N LEU A 132 -8.13 -4.93 -11.26
CA LEU A 132 -8.31 -5.23 -9.85
C LEU A 132 -8.12 -3.99 -8.98
N LEU A 133 -7.11 -3.18 -9.30
CA LEU A 133 -6.74 -1.99 -8.54
C LEU A 133 -6.01 -1.01 -9.46
N GLU A 134 -6.24 0.28 -9.25
CA GLU A 134 -5.57 1.36 -9.96
C GLU A 134 -5.20 2.47 -8.98
N ARG A 135 -3.95 2.95 -9.02
CA ARG A 135 -3.45 3.99 -8.12
C ARG A 135 -2.31 4.79 -8.73
N ASP A 136 -2.30 6.09 -8.47
CA ASP A 136 -1.15 6.94 -8.68
C ASP A 136 -0.25 6.92 -7.44
N VAL A 137 1.01 6.52 -7.63
CA VAL A 137 2.00 6.44 -6.57
C VAL A 137 3.10 7.46 -6.82
N LYS A 138 3.39 8.28 -5.79
CA LYS A 138 4.39 9.36 -5.88
C LYS A 138 5.63 9.04 -5.06
N GLY A 139 6.77 8.91 -5.74
CA GLY A 139 8.09 8.87 -5.15
C GLY A 139 8.70 10.27 -5.03
N LYS A 140 9.41 10.56 -3.92
CA LYS A 140 10.02 11.87 -3.63
C LYS A 140 11.34 11.74 -2.89
N VAL A 141 12.27 12.65 -3.21
CA VAL A 141 13.44 12.94 -2.37
C VAL A 141 13.41 14.40 -1.98
N ARG A 142 13.39 14.70 -0.67
CA ARG A 142 13.28 16.08 -0.19
C ARG A 142 14.58 16.66 0.35
N LEU A 143 15.33 15.89 1.16
CA LEU A 143 16.44 16.40 1.95
C LEU A 143 17.81 15.90 1.45
N PHE A 144 18.14 14.64 1.75
CA PHE A 144 19.45 14.08 1.46
C PHE A 144 19.36 12.90 0.51
N GLY A 145 20.34 12.81 -0.42
CA GLY A 145 20.54 11.70 -1.34
C GLY A 145 20.35 12.07 -2.80
N GLY A 146 20.89 11.22 -3.65
CA GLY A 146 20.80 11.35 -5.08
C GLY A 146 19.37 11.22 -5.60
N ASN A 147 19.16 11.68 -6.82
CA ASN A 147 17.85 11.67 -7.48
C ASN A 147 17.22 10.28 -7.53
N LEU A 148 18.05 9.22 -7.60
CA LEU A 148 17.60 7.82 -7.61
C LEU A 148 16.88 7.39 -6.34
N LYS A 149 17.01 8.11 -5.21
CA LYS A 149 16.20 7.82 -4.01
C LYS A 149 14.69 7.98 -4.24
N ALA A 150 14.27 8.81 -5.21
CA ALA A 150 12.86 8.93 -5.56
C ALA A 150 12.29 7.63 -6.14
N THR A 151 13.10 6.84 -6.83
CA THR A 151 12.71 5.52 -7.37
C THR A 151 12.50 4.52 -6.24
N TYR A 152 13.36 4.54 -5.23
CA TYR A 152 13.22 3.70 -4.04
C TYR A 152 11.98 4.06 -3.21
N ASP A 153 11.73 5.36 -2.97
CA ASP A 153 10.54 5.83 -2.24
C ASP A 153 9.25 5.45 -2.98
N PHE A 154 9.23 5.59 -4.31
CA PHE A 154 8.13 5.09 -5.13
C PHE A 154 7.92 3.60 -4.93
N ALA A 155 8.96 2.79 -5.13
CA ALA A 155 8.89 1.34 -5.06
C ALA A 155 8.39 0.84 -3.71
N LYS A 156 8.87 1.45 -2.61
CA LYS A 156 8.42 1.14 -1.25
C LYS A 156 6.92 1.41 -1.07
N LYS A 157 6.43 2.54 -1.59
CA LYS A 157 5.01 2.89 -1.51
C LYS A 157 4.14 2.00 -2.39
N ALA A 158 4.60 1.67 -3.60
CA ALA A 158 3.89 0.76 -4.50
C ALA A 158 3.75 -0.64 -3.89
N ALA A 159 4.83 -1.18 -3.31
CA ALA A 159 4.79 -2.46 -2.59
C ALA A 159 3.87 -2.40 -1.36
N HIS A 160 3.82 -1.28 -0.65
CA HIS A 160 2.88 -1.08 0.47
C HIS A 160 1.43 -1.08 -0.02
N VAL A 161 1.12 -0.38 -1.12
CA VAL A 161 -0.22 -0.42 -1.75
C VAL A 161 -0.59 -1.85 -2.13
N ALA A 162 0.34 -2.59 -2.74
CA ALA A 162 0.12 -4.00 -3.09
C ALA A 162 -0.22 -4.83 -1.84
N ARG A 163 0.59 -4.75 -0.79
CA ARG A 163 0.38 -5.50 0.46
C ARG A 163 -0.93 -5.17 1.17
N GLN A 164 -1.41 -3.93 1.06
CA GLN A 164 -2.69 -3.54 1.67
C GLN A 164 -3.90 -4.15 0.96
N ASN A 165 -3.80 -4.36 -0.36
CA ASN A 165 -4.93 -4.76 -1.19
C ASN A 165 -4.90 -6.23 -1.60
N PHE A 166 -3.73 -6.86 -1.56
CA PHE A 166 -3.55 -8.26 -1.94
C PHE A 166 -3.06 -9.10 -0.77
N SER A 167 -3.43 -10.36 -0.75
CA SER A 167 -2.92 -11.35 0.20
C SER A 167 -2.64 -12.66 -0.51
N SER A 168 -1.46 -13.24 -0.26
CA SER A 168 -1.23 -14.64 -0.61
C SER A 168 -2.16 -15.49 0.25
N ALA A 169 -2.89 -16.42 -0.38
CA ALA A 169 -3.61 -17.42 0.38
C ALA A 169 -2.59 -18.29 1.13
N THR A 170 -2.81 -18.41 2.40
CA THR A 170 -2.13 -19.42 3.24
C THR A 170 -2.72 -20.78 2.94
#